data_7436ece7ca699045660efea5243cf0f5
#
_entry.id   7436ece7ca699045660efea5243cf0f5
#
_cell.length_a   1.000
_cell.length_b   1.000
_cell.length_c   1.000
_cell.angle_alpha   90.00
_cell.angle_beta   90.00
_cell.angle_gamma   90.00
#
_symmetry.space_group_name_H-M   'P 1'
#
loop_
_entity.id
_entity.type
_entity.pdbx_description
1 polymer ?
#
loop_
_entity_poly.entity_id
_entity_poly.type
_entity_poly.pdbx_seq_one_letter_code
_entity_poly.pdbx_strand_id
1 'polypeptide(L)'
;MRGQAVDCWTFDRPHPAAESEGHIVRLTKMATATAVALLVTPLAACSGGSGPKTPASGKSGGTLTYWASNQGTSLDNDKQVLSPELAKFTKQTGVKVDLEVVPWSDLLNRVLAATTSGKGPDVLNIGNTWSASVQATGAFLPFTGPVLGELGGKSRFLAGSMSATGAVGQPPVAVPIYSLAYGLYYNKKQFAAAGIASPPKTWDEFVVDGKKLTTASHWALSLEGGSTTENIHSAFTLSQQHGGSFFDSSGKATFNTPQNVAGIKQYIDFLQTDKIVNPSDAQYSNGTEALKDFATGKTSMVLWQAGAGSLKQFGMNPDDIGVAPVPLPAQLPAGGKPVTSMVAGINLAIFKNTQNKGAALKFVKFMTSTPEQKILNKTYGSLPSVKDAYSDPAFQTPAVQVFKDVLNNSAAPLPPVAGESQFETLVGTMMTHLMADAATGKTVTSSEIAAKLAAAQQQVTS
;
A
#
# COMPACT_ATOMS: atom_id res chain seq x y z
N MET A 1 67.28 -20.98 -15.79
CA MET A 1 66.94 -21.25 -17.21
C MET A 1 65.64 -20.53 -17.50
N ARG A 2 65.77 -19.56 -18.39
CA ARG A 2 64.78 -19.00 -19.31
C ARG A 2 63.32 -19.04 -18.85
N GLY A 3 62.58 -17.97 -18.62
CA GLY A 3 62.43 -16.76 -19.47
C GLY A 3 61.24 -16.92 -20.38
N GLN A 4 60.16 -16.15 -20.13
CA GLN A 4 59.44 -15.47 -21.21
C GLN A 4 58.36 -14.55 -20.59
N ALA A 5 58.49 -13.30 -20.92
CA ALA A 5 57.51 -12.24 -20.74
C ALA A 5 56.53 -12.26 -21.95
N VAL A 6 55.27 -11.91 -21.73
CA VAL A 6 54.33 -11.50 -22.82
C VAL A 6 53.40 -10.46 -22.25
N ASP A 7 53.53 -9.28 -22.64
CA ASP A 7 52.82 -8.30 -23.43
C ASP A 7 51.64 -7.59 -22.76
N CYS A 8 51.91 -6.25 -22.63
CA CYS A 8 50.98 -5.14 -22.49
C CYS A 8 49.96 -5.10 -23.63
N TRP A 9 48.70 -4.94 -23.28
CA TRP A 9 47.69 -4.34 -24.17
C TRP A 9 47.24 -2.99 -23.61
N THR A 10 47.67 -1.94 -24.32
CA THR A 10 47.21 -0.57 -24.18
C THR A 10 45.83 -0.41 -24.85
N PHE A 11 44.84 0.09 -24.12
CA PHE A 11 43.59 0.54 -24.69
C PHE A 11 43.60 2.04 -24.97
N ASP A 12 43.39 2.32 -26.26
CA ASP A 12 43.30 3.62 -26.89
C ASP A 12 42.09 4.41 -26.46
N ARG A 13 42.24 5.74 -26.38
CA ARG A 13 41.13 6.67 -26.08
C ARG A 13 40.40 7.04 -27.36
N PRO A 14 39.07 7.22 -27.33
CA PRO A 14 38.36 7.81 -28.45
C PRO A 14 38.40 9.33 -28.44
N HIS A 15 38.53 9.90 -29.61
CA HIS A 15 38.54 11.31 -30.01
C HIS A 15 37.18 12.01 -29.91
N PRO A 16 37.14 13.36 -29.98
CA PRO A 16 36.06 14.20 -29.50
C PRO A 16 34.91 14.41 -30.48
N ALA A 17 33.83 14.93 -29.91
CA ALA A 17 32.56 15.27 -30.54
C ALA A 17 32.65 16.25 -31.70
N ALA A 18 31.82 16.01 -32.73
CA ALA A 18 31.51 16.95 -33.78
C ALA A 18 30.35 17.86 -33.37
N GLU A 19 30.57 19.18 -33.53
CA GLU A 19 29.56 20.23 -33.44
C GLU A 19 28.56 20.08 -34.58
N SER A 20 27.25 20.16 -34.30
CA SER A 20 26.20 20.37 -35.27
C SER A 20 25.54 21.73 -35.11
N GLU A 21 25.68 22.52 -36.14
CA GLU A 21 25.15 23.88 -36.27
C GLU A 21 23.62 23.93 -36.18
N GLY A 22 23.15 24.98 -35.48
CA GLY A 22 21.73 25.28 -35.37
C GLY A 22 21.13 25.88 -36.63
N HIS A 23 20.05 25.31 -37.12
CA HIS A 23 19.17 25.94 -38.11
C HIS A 23 17.99 26.62 -37.42
N ILE A 24 18.00 27.94 -37.45
CA ILE A 24 16.88 28.80 -37.09
C ILE A 24 15.87 28.80 -38.23
N VAL A 25 14.70 28.20 -38.04
CA VAL A 25 13.55 28.29 -38.94
C VAL A 25 12.69 29.49 -38.55
N ARG A 26 12.70 30.55 -39.37
CA ARG A 26 11.78 31.69 -39.27
C ARG A 26 10.38 31.27 -39.73
N LEU A 27 9.40 31.37 -38.82
CA LEU A 27 7.98 31.26 -39.13
C LEU A 27 7.47 32.58 -39.72
N THR A 28 7.18 32.58 -41.02
CA THR A 28 6.41 33.63 -41.73
C THR A 28 4.92 33.42 -41.50
N LYS A 29 4.26 34.45 -41.00
CA LYS A 29 2.81 34.55 -40.88
C LYS A 29 2.18 34.70 -42.26
N MET A 30 1.28 33.78 -42.65
CA MET A 30 0.29 34.05 -43.73
C MET A 30 -1.10 34.01 -43.12
N ALA A 31 -1.73 35.18 -43.21
CA ALA A 31 -3.16 35.34 -42.91
C ALA A 31 -3.94 35.05 -44.21
N THR A 32 -4.88 34.17 -44.17
CA THR A 32 -5.92 34.00 -45.21
C THR A 32 -7.30 34.13 -44.56
N ALA A 33 -7.94 35.21 -44.93
CA ALA A 33 -9.36 35.46 -44.67
C ALA A 33 -10.21 34.61 -45.64
N THR A 34 -11.20 33.91 -45.11
CA THR A 34 -12.23 33.28 -45.96
C THR A 34 -13.59 33.65 -45.39
N ALA A 35 -14.39 34.17 -46.29
CA ALA A 35 -15.68 34.80 -46.10
C ALA A 35 -16.79 33.79 -45.70
N VAL A 36 -17.67 34.27 -44.85
CA VAL A 36 -18.91 33.62 -44.42
C VAL A 36 -19.98 33.86 -45.46
N ALA A 37 -20.59 32.82 -46.00
CA ALA A 37 -21.82 32.87 -46.75
C ALA A 37 -22.97 32.36 -45.87
N LEU A 38 -23.88 33.28 -45.49
CA LEU A 38 -25.13 32.99 -44.84
C LEU A 38 -26.13 32.43 -45.89
N LEU A 39 -26.65 31.25 -45.63
CA LEU A 39 -27.86 30.74 -46.33
C LEU A 39 -28.99 30.60 -45.29
N VAL A 40 -29.96 31.48 -45.45
CA VAL A 40 -31.24 31.44 -44.69
C VAL A 40 -32.21 30.58 -45.50
N THR A 41 -32.82 29.57 -44.87
CA THR A 41 -34.03 28.91 -45.39
C THR A 41 -35.11 28.83 -44.33
N PRO A 42 -36.37 28.94 -44.71
CA PRO A 42 -37.48 29.33 -43.80
C PRO A 42 -38.14 28.15 -43.08
N LEU A 43 -38.74 28.49 -41.92
CA LEU A 43 -39.61 27.63 -41.11
C LEU A 43 -40.83 27.15 -41.90
N ALA A 44 -41.14 25.86 -41.75
CA ALA A 44 -42.50 25.36 -41.87
C ALA A 44 -42.95 24.80 -40.52
N ALA A 45 -43.91 25.45 -39.94
CA ALA A 45 -44.57 25.00 -38.70
C ALA A 45 -45.60 23.89 -39.02
N CYS A 46 -45.52 22.77 -38.31
CA CYS A 46 -46.66 21.88 -38.13
C CYS A 46 -46.79 21.55 -36.62
N SER A 47 -47.89 22.00 -36.10
CA SER A 47 -48.39 21.74 -34.74
C SER A 47 -48.83 20.28 -34.58
N GLY A 48 -48.43 19.66 -33.48
CA GLY A 48 -48.93 18.33 -33.11
C GLY A 48 -48.53 17.97 -31.69
N GLY A 49 -49.49 18.05 -30.77
CA GLY A 49 -49.69 17.24 -29.58
C GLY A 49 -48.57 17.11 -28.55
N SER A 50 -48.64 17.92 -27.50
CA SER A 50 -47.82 17.77 -26.28
C SER A 50 -48.46 16.76 -25.33
N GLY A 51 -47.84 15.56 -25.25
CA GLY A 51 -47.93 14.70 -24.07
C GLY A 51 -46.62 14.85 -23.26
N PRO A 52 -46.68 14.84 -21.90
CA PRO A 52 -45.45 14.91 -21.12
C PRO A 52 -44.62 13.66 -21.33
N LYS A 53 -43.50 13.82 -22.05
CA LYS A 53 -42.50 12.75 -22.15
C LYS A 53 -41.82 12.62 -20.81
N THR A 54 -42.12 11.55 -20.08
CA THR A 54 -41.29 11.00 -19.01
C THR A 54 -39.85 10.92 -19.52
N PRO A 55 -38.85 11.43 -18.77
CA PRO A 55 -37.47 11.26 -19.18
C PRO A 55 -37.18 9.77 -19.28
N ALA A 56 -36.87 9.30 -20.47
CA ALA A 56 -36.39 7.96 -20.69
C ALA A 56 -35.12 7.79 -19.79
N SER A 57 -35.17 6.82 -18.89
CA SER A 57 -34.02 6.39 -18.11
C SER A 57 -32.90 6.08 -19.10
N GLY A 58 -31.90 6.95 -19.15
CA GLY A 58 -30.77 6.81 -20.04
C GLY A 58 -30.10 5.46 -19.77
N LYS A 59 -29.89 4.71 -20.83
CA LYS A 59 -29.00 3.53 -20.82
C LYS A 59 -27.63 4.02 -20.36
N SER A 60 -27.28 3.87 -19.09
CA SER A 60 -25.94 4.13 -18.58
C SER A 60 -25.04 2.94 -18.92
N GLY A 61 -24.70 2.82 -20.20
CA GLY A 61 -23.69 1.89 -20.70
C GLY A 61 -22.36 2.62 -20.89
N GLY A 62 -21.80 3.19 -19.84
CA GLY A 62 -20.45 3.76 -19.86
C GLY A 62 -19.40 2.73 -19.44
N THR A 63 -18.14 3.03 -19.68
CA THR A 63 -17.00 2.30 -19.13
C THR A 63 -16.46 3.07 -17.93
N LEU A 64 -16.29 2.40 -16.79
CA LEU A 64 -15.69 2.92 -15.58
C LEU A 64 -14.24 2.44 -15.55
N THR A 65 -13.30 3.33 -15.29
CA THR A 65 -11.89 2.98 -15.09
C THR A 65 -11.58 2.73 -13.61
N TYR A 66 -10.92 1.61 -13.32
CA TYR A 66 -10.58 1.21 -11.96
C TYR A 66 -9.11 0.83 -11.82
N TRP A 67 -8.38 1.54 -10.95
CA TRP A 67 -7.04 1.14 -10.52
C TRP A 67 -7.14 0.33 -9.22
N ALA A 68 -6.87 -0.96 -9.32
CA ALA A 68 -6.73 -1.84 -8.18
C ALA A 68 -5.27 -1.92 -7.73
N SER A 69 -5.02 -1.98 -6.42
CA SER A 69 -3.70 -2.32 -5.88
C SER A 69 -3.43 -3.82 -6.02
N ASN A 70 -2.17 -4.21 -6.17
CA ASN A 70 -1.78 -5.61 -6.14
C ASN A 70 -2.00 -6.20 -4.73
N GLN A 71 -2.86 -7.20 -4.62
CA GLN A 71 -3.19 -7.92 -3.37
C GLN A 71 -2.83 -9.41 -3.44
N GLY A 72 -2.83 -9.95 -4.64
CA GLY A 72 -2.52 -11.35 -4.91
C GLY A 72 -1.03 -11.61 -5.11
N THR A 73 -0.70 -12.79 -5.58
CA THR A 73 0.69 -13.24 -5.81
C THR A 73 1.32 -12.64 -7.06
N SER A 74 0.55 -11.98 -7.89
CA SER A 74 0.98 -11.24 -9.07
C SER A 74 -0.14 -10.34 -9.59
N LEU A 75 0.19 -9.38 -10.48
CA LEU A 75 -0.80 -8.52 -11.14
C LEU A 75 -1.81 -9.33 -11.97
N ASP A 76 -1.38 -10.43 -12.58
CA ASP A 76 -2.27 -11.32 -13.35
C ASP A 76 -3.17 -12.16 -12.43
N ASN A 77 -2.67 -12.56 -11.26
CA ASN A 77 -3.49 -13.20 -10.24
C ASN A 77 -4.62 -12.26 -9.77
N ASP A 78 -4.33 -10.99 -9.52
CA ASP A 78 -5.35 -10.01 -9.18
C ASP A 78 -6.40 -9.83 -10.27
N LYS A 79 -5.98 -9.79 -11.54
CA LYS A 79 -6.92 -9.74 -12.69
C LYS A 79 -7.82 -10.98 -12.71
N GLN A 80 -7.26 -12.17 -12.44
CA GLN A 80 -8.03 -13.42 -12.37
C GLN A 80 -9.05 -13.40 -11.23
N VAL A 81 -8.71 -12.85 -10.07
CA VAL A 81 -9.60 -12.73 -8.91
C VAL A 81 -10.70 -11.69 -9.15
N LEU A 82 -10.34 -10.52 -9.69
CA LEU A 82 -11.26 -9.41 -9.83
C LEU A 82 -12.19 -9.55 -11.04
N SER A 83 -11.72 -10.11 -12.18
CA SER A 83 -12.50 -10.15 -13.42
C SER A 83 -13.88 -10.80 -13.29
N PRO A 84 -14.07 -11.94 -12.59
CA PRO A 84 -15.40 -12.51 -12.38
C PRO A 84 -16.35 -11.56 -11.64
N GLU A 85 -15.83 -10.85 -10.62
CA GLU A 85 -16.63 -9.93 -9.81
C GLU A 85 -17.00 -8.68 -10.62
N LEU A 86 -16.09 -8.15 -11.43
CA LEU A 86 -16.35 -7.05 -12.35
C LEU A 86 -17.37 -7.44 -13.44
N ALA A 87 -17.34 -8.69 -13.90
CA ALA A 87 -18.35 -9.21 -14.82
C ALA A 87 -19.75 -9.30 -14.15
N LYS A 88 -19.83 -9.68 -12.86
CA LYS A 88 -21.09 -9.62 -12.08
C LYS A 88 -21.62 -8.19 -11.98
N PHE A 89 -20.74 -7.24 -11.64
CA PHE A 89 -21.10 -5.82 -11.59
C PHE A 89 -21.64 -5.34 -12.94
N THR A 90 -20.96 -5.66 -14.04
CA THR A 90 -21.38 -5.32 -15.40
C THR A 90 -22.75 -5.93 -15.74
N LYS A 91 -22.97 -7.20 -15.37
CA LYS A 91 -24.27 -7.88 -15.58
C LYS A 91 -25.42 -7.20 -14.80
N GLN A 92 -25.13 -6.73 -13.57
CA GLN A 92 -26.14 -6.10 -12.71
C GLN A 92 -26.47 -4.66 -13.13
N THR A 93 -25.49 -3.93 -13.67
CA THR A 93 -25.61 -2.48 -13.84
C THR A 93 -25.58 -2.01 -15.30
N GLY A 94 -25.10 -2.85 -16.22
CA GLY A 94 -24.81 -2.49 -17.61
C GLY A 94 -23.50 -1.67 -17.76
N VAL A 95 -22.80 -1.34 -16.68
CA VAL A 95 -21.56 -0.57 -16.70
C VAL A 95 -20.37 -1.52 -16.83
N LYS A 96 -19.55 -1.33 -17.86
CA LYS A 96 -18.27 -2.04 -18.02
C LYS A 96 -17.22 -1.46 -17.07
N VAL A 97 -16.27 -2.28 -16.64
CA VAL A 97 -15.13 -1.83 -15.83
C VAL A 97 -13.85 -2.14 -16.59
N ASP A 98 -13.05 -1.11 -16.81
CA ASP A 98 -11.69 -1.21 -17.32
C ASP A 98 -10.74 -1.24 -16.13
N LEU A 99 -10.18 -2.44 -15.89
CA LEU A 99 -9.33 -2.74 -14.74
C LEU A 99 -7.86 -2.58 -15.09
N GLU A 100 -7.16 -1.78 -14.31
CA GLU A 100 -5.70 -1.78 -14.25
C GLU A 100 -5.26 -2.17 -12.83
N VAL A 101 -4.43 -3.22 -12.70
CA VAL A 101 -3.79 -3.58 -11.44
C VAL A 101 -2.43 -2.90 -11.37
N VAL A 102 -2.20 -2.11 -10.34
CA VAL A 102 -0.99 -1.29 -10.15
C VAL A 102 -0.16 -1.89 -9.02
N PRO A 103 1.15 -2.14 -9.24
CA PRO A 103 2.03 -2.62 -8.18
C PRO A 103 2.21 -1.55 -7.08
N TRP A 104 2.43 -1.99 -5.84
CA TRP A 104 2.58 -1.10 -4.69
C TRP A 104 3.76 -0.14 -4.83
N SER A 105 4.86 -0.58 -5.46
CA SER A 105 6.03 0.27 -5.75
C SER A 105 5.69 1.54 -6.54
N ASP A 106 4.62 1.51 -7.34
CA ASP A 106 4.27 2.60 -8.26
C ASP A 106 3.01 3.36 -7.82
N LEU A 107 2.14 2.72 -7.02
CA LEU A 107 0.78 3.17 -6.79
C LEU A 107 0.71 4.58 -6.16
N LEU A 108 1.48 4.84 -5.10
CA LEU A 108 1.46 6.16 -4.45
C LEU A 108 1.88 7.27 -5.43
N ASN A 109 2.99 7.08 -6.14
CA ASN A 109 3.49 8.06 -7.10
C ASN A 109 2.48 8.31 -8.23
N ARG A 110 1.82 7.26 -8.73
CA ARG A 110 0.77 7.38 -9.76
C ARG A 110 -0.46 8.14 -9.24
N VAL A 111 -0.88 7.87 -8.01
CA VAL A 111 -1.99 8.59 -7.37
C VAL A 111 -1.66 10.07 -7.24
N LEU A 112 -0.47 10.43 -6.72
CA LEU A 112 -0.03 11.82 -6.58
C LEU A 112 0.08 12.54 -7.94
N ALA A 113 0.64 11.88 -8.95
CA ALA A 113 0.70 12.41 -10.31
C ALA A 113 -0.71 12.63 -10.91
N ALA A 114 -1.66 11.72 -10.64
CA ALA A 114 -3.03 11.85 -11.07
C ALA A 114 -3.76 13.02 -10.38
N THR A 115 -3.50 13.27 -9.08
CA THR A 115 -4.08 14.43 -8.38
C THR A 115 -3.61 15.75 -8.98
N THR A 116 -2.33 15.83 -9.37
CA THR A 116 -1.72 17.03 -9.94
C THR A 116 -2.17 17.27 -11.38
N SER A 117 -2.22 16.23 -12.21
CA SER A 117 -2.58 16.33 -13.63
C SER A 117 -4.09 16.38 -13.88
N GLY A 118 -4.91 15.98 -12.90
CA GLY A 118 -6.34 15.77 -13.08
C GLY A 118 -6.68 14.57 -13.98
N LYS A 119 -5.71 13.74 -14.34
CA LYS A 119 -5.86 12.56 -15.21
C LYS A 119 -5.71 11.28 -14.38
N GLY A 120 -6.78 10.89 -13.72
CA GLY A 120 -6.86 9.66 -12.93
C GLY A 120 -8.01 8.76 -13.38
N PRO A 121 -8.12 7.55 -12.80
CA PRO A 121 -9.26 6.65 -13.04
C PRO A 121 -10.53 7.22 -12.38
N ASP A 122 -11.69 6.61 -12.66
CA ASP A 122 -12.91 6.96 -11.95
C ASP A 122 -12.86 6.53 -10.48
N VAL A 123 -12.41 5.30 -10.24
CA VAL A 123 -12.26 4.70 -8.91
C VAL A 123 -10.87 4.11 -8.76
N LEU A 124 -10.31 4.17 -7.56
CA LEU A 124 -9.00 3.59 -7.29
C LEU A 124 -8.88 3.07 -5.87
N ASN A 125 -7.97 2.12 -5.70
CA ASN A 125 -7.46 1.75 -4.39
C ASN A 125 -6.40 2.75 -3.94
N ILE A 126 -6.41 3.05 -2.66
CA ILE A 126 -5.35 3.80 -1.97
C ILE A 126 -4.97 3.08 -0.69
N GLY A 127 -3.72 3.19 -0.26
CA GLY A 127 -3.34 2.85 1.11
C GLY A 127 -4.17 3.69 2.10
N ASN A 128 -4.63 3.08 3.16
CA ASN A 128 -5.47 3.80 4.13
C ASN A 128 -4.72 4.97 4.78
N THR A 129 -3.41 4.87 4.94
CA THR A 129 -2.53 5.91 5.49
C THR A 129 -2.51 7.17 4.63
N TRP A 130 -2.63 7.03 3.31
CA TRP A 130 -2.61 8.15 2.37
C TRP A 130 -3.88 9.00 2.37
N SER A 131 -4.96 8.52 3.01
CA SER A 131 -6.30 9.13 2.90
C SER A 131 -6.32 10.61 3.27
N ALA A 132 -5.62 11.02 4.33
CA ALA A 132 -5.59 12.43 4.74
C ALA A 132 -4.78 13.31 3.78
N SER A 133 -3.64 12.83 3.30
CA SER A 133 -2.79 13.57 2.36
C SER A 133 -3.44 13.72 0.99
N VAL A 134 -4.05 12.65 0.45
CA VAL A 134 -4.81 12.76 -0.81
C VAL A 134 -6.06 13.62 -0.64
N GLN A 135 -6.69 13.64 0.54
CA GLN A 135 -7.79 14.55 0.85
C GLN A 135 -7.37 16.01 0.75
N ALA A 136 -6.19 16.35 1.26
CA ALA A 136 -5.66 17.71 1.23
C ALA A 136 -5.47 18.24 -0.21
N THR A 137 -5.29 17.37 -1.20
CA THR A 137 -5.21 17.76 -2.63
C THR A 137 -6.54 18.28 -3.19
N GLY A 138 -7.67 17.98 -2.54
CA GLY A 138 -9.01 18.34 -3.03
C GLY A 138 -9.47 17.55 -4.27
N ALA A 139 -8.68 16.56 -4.74
CA ALA A 139 -8.93 15.82 -5.97
C ALA A 139 -9.97 14.68 -5.83
N PHE A 140 -10.36 14.34 -4.60
CA PHE A 140 -11.23 13.20 -4.33
C PHE A 140 -12.64 13.61 -3.90
N LEU A 141 -13.60 12.73 -4.20
CA LEU A 141 -15.01 12.92 -3.83
C LEU A 141 -15.18 12.69 -2.31
N PRO A 142 -15.72 13.66 -1.55
CA PRO A 142 -16.02 13.42 -0.15
C PRO A 142 -17.25 12.49 0.00
N PHE A 143 -17.11 11.48 0.84
CA PHE A 143 -18.20 10.58 1.24
C PHE A 143 -18.99 11.22 2.39
N THR A 144 -19.84 12.18 2.06
CA THR A 144 -20.73 12.86 3.03
C THR A 144 -21.76 11.91 3.63
N GLY A 145 -22.50 12.35 4.65
CA GLY A 145 -23.56 11.55 5.26
C GLY A 145 -24.56 10.95 4.25
N PRO A 146 -25.12 11.72 3.30
CA PRO A 146 -25.99 11.21 2.24
C PRO A 146 -25.30 10.14 1.37
N VAL A 147 -24.05 10.38 0.94
CA VAL A 147 -23.29 9.42 0.10
C VAL A 147 -22.99 8.14 0.87
N LEU A 148 -22.57 8.23 2.14
CA LEU A 148 -22.42 7.06 3.01
C LEU A 148 -23.74 6.33 3.23
N GLY A 149 -24.86 7.05 3.30
CA GLY A 149 -26.22 6.49 3.37
C GLY A 149 -26.53 5.57 2.19
N GLU A 150 -26.14 5.96 0.96
CA GLU A 150 -26.30 5.13 -0.24
C GLU A 150 -25.49 3.81 -0.16
N LEU A 151 -24.39 3.82 0.59
CA LEU A 151 -23.56 2.64 0.85
C LEU A 151 -24.06 1.78 2.03
N GLY A 152 -25.15 2.17 2.69
CA GLY A 152 -25.71 1.49 3.86
C GLY A 152 -25.24 2.06 5.20
N GLY A 153 -24.64 3.25 5.21
CA GLY A 153 -24.23 4.00 6.40
C GLY A 153 -22.83 3.68 6.91
N LYS A 154 -22.26 4.64 7.64
CA LYS A 154 -20.91 4.51 8.23
C LYS A 154 -20.82 3.34 9.23
N SER A 155 -21.90 3.07 9.96
CA SER A 155 -21.92 2.07 11.05
C SER A 155 -21.75 0.63 10.62
N ARG A 156 -21.95 0.32 9.32
CA ARG A 156 -21.72 -1.01 8.79
C ARG A 156 -20.24 -1.40 8.68
N PHE A 157 -19.37 -0.41 8.56
CA PHE A 157 -17.93 -0.61 8.48
C PHE A 157 -17.30 -0.78 9.87
N LEU A 158 -16.12 -1.38 9.92
CA LEU A 158 -15.31 -1.41 11.14
C LEU A 158 -14.88 0.00 11.52
N ALA A 159 -15.03 0.36 12.80
CA ALA A 159 -14.71 1.70 13.28
C ALA A 159 -13.22 2.06 13.09
N GLY A 160 -12.31 1.11 13.37
CA GLY A 160 -10.87 1.28 13.17
C GLY A 160 -10.53 1.58 11.71
N SER A 161 -11.06 0.79 10.75
CA SER A 161 -10.82 1.01 9.32
C SER A 161 -11.39 2.35 8.84
N MET A 162 -12.57 2.76 9.36
CA MET A 162 -13.16 4.06 9.03
C MET A 162 -12.40 5.25 9.60
N SER A 163 -11.62 5.09 10.67
CA SER A 163 -10.79 6.18 11.22
C SER A 163 -9.63 6.58 10.31
N ALA A 164 -9.27 5.72 9.36
CA ALA A 164 -8.18 5.93 8.40
C ALA A 164 -8.69 6.19 6.96
N THR A 165 -9.82 6.87 6.80
CA THR A 165 -10.44 7.18 5.49
C THR A 165 -10.41 8.67 5.12
N GLY A 166 -9.71 9.47 5.90
CA GLY A 166 -9.55 10.92 5.71
C GLY A 166 -9.06 11.62 6.97
N ALA A 167 -8.85 12.92 6.89
CA ALA A 167 -8.39 13.74 8.01
C ALA A 167 -9.44 13.82 9.13
N VAL A 168 -8.97 13.97 10.37
CA VAL A 168 -9.82 14.09 11.55
C VAL A 168 -10.79 15.28 11.41
N GLY A 169 -12.06 15.06 11.73
CA GLY A 169 -13.08 16.11 11.69
C GLY A 169 -13.62 16.45 10.28
N GLN A 170 -13.09 15.81 9.24
CA GLN A 170 -13.55 16.00 7.86
C GLN A 170 -14.41 14.81 7.39
N PRO A 171 -15.29 15.03 6.39
CA PRO A 171 -15.94 13.91 5.70
C PRO A 171 -14.87 13.00 5.07
N PRO A 172 -15.01 11.66 5.16
CA PRO A 172 -14.10 10.74 4.51
C PRO A 172 -13.99 11.00 3.01
N VAL A 173 -12.81 10.73 2.40
CA VAL A 173 -12.60 10.76 0.94
C VAL A 173 -12.48 9.37 0.33
N ALA A 174 -12.62 8.36 1.18
CA ALA A 174 -12.58 6.96 0.78
C ALA A 174 -13.46 6.12 1.71
N VAL A 175 -13.68 4.85 1.34
CA VAL A 175 -14.29 3.83 2.19
C VAL A 175 -13.43 2.58 2.20
N PRO A 176 -13.31 1.86 3.33
CA PRO A 176 -12.43 0.72 3.41
C PRO A 176 -12.97 -0.48 2.62
N ILE A 177 -12.09 -1.15 1.87
CA ILE A 177 -12.38 -2.40 1.16
C ILE A 177 -11.70 -3.60 1.80
N TYR A 178 -10.46 -3.44 2.26
CA TYR A 178 -9.71 -4.45 3.00
C TYR A 178 -9.24 -3.86 4.32
N SER A 179 -9.48 -4.60 5.41
CA SER A 179 -8.93 -4.27 6.73
C SER A 179 -7.76 -5.19 7.01
N LEU A 180 -6.65 -4.64 7.48
CA LEU A 180 -5.41 -5.36 7.67
C LEU A 180 -4.80 -4.99 9.03
N ALA A 181 -4.10 -5.95 9.61
CA ALA A 181 -3.21 -5.74 10.76
C ALA A 181 -1.96 -6.58 10.55
N TYR A 182 -0.86 -6.14 11.11
CA TYR A 182 0.38 -6.92 11.13
C TYR A 182 0.35 -7.98 12.22
N GLY A 183 1.00 -9.10 11.92
CA GLY A 183 1.25 -10.17 12.85
C GLY A 183 2.57 -10.86 12.50
N LEU A 184 3.03 -11.70 13.39
CA LEU A 184 4.14 -12.62 13.16
C LEU A 184 3.57 -13.92 12.60
N TYR A 185 3.82 -14.19 11.32
CA TYR A 185 3.65 -15.53 10.77
C TYR A 185 4.89 -16.36 11.07
N TYR A 186 4.70 -17.62 11.45
CA TYR A 186 5.78 -18.55 11.72
C TYR A 186 5.47 -19.96 11.20
N ASN A 187 6.50 -20.67 10.74
CA ASN A 187 6.37 -22.03 10.27
C ASN A 187 6.45 -23.01 11.46
N LYS A 188 5.33 -23.61 11.83
CA LYS A 188 5.22 -24.51 12.99
C LYS A 188 6.16 -25.70 12.91
N LYS A 189 6.38 -26.27 11.71
CA LYS A 189 7.30 -27.43 11.53
C LYS A 189 8.75 -27.03 11.77
N GLN A 190 9.17 -25.89 11.25
CA GLN A 190 10.53 -25.38 11.42
C GLN A 190 10.79 -24.99 12.89
N PHE A 191 9.80 -24.37 13.55
CA PHE A 191 9.87 -24.07 14.99
C PHE A 191 10.02 -25.35 15.81
N ALA A 192 9.17 -26.36 15.56
CA ALA A 192 9.26 -27.64 16.25
C ALA A 192 10.62 -28.34 16.00
N ALA A 193 11.12 -28.33 14.76
CA ALA A 193 12.43 -28.89 14.42
C ALA A 193 13.58 -28.19 15.12
N ALA A 194 13.47 -26.87 15.39
CA ALA A 194 14.45 -26.09 16.15
C ALA A 194 14.25 -26.16 17.69
N GLY A 195 13.28 -26.94 18.16
CA GLY A 195 12.96 -27.05 19.59
C GLY A 195 12.31 -25.80 20.18
N ILE A 196 11.64 -24.99 19.36
CA ILE A 196 10.92 -23.78 19.78
C ILE A 196 9.46 -24.18 20.01
N ALA A 197 9.02 -24.11 21.26
CA ALA A 197 7.69 -24.61 21.66
C ALA A 197 6.54 -23.63 21.37
N SER A 198 6.81 -22.33 21.26
CA SER A 198 5.81 -21.27 21.07
C SER A 198 6.40 -20.09 20.32
N PRO A 199 5.58 -19.28 19.62
CA PRO A 199 6.08 -18.06 18.99
C PRO A 199 6.60 -17.07 20.05
N PRO A 200 7.64 -16.26 19.72
CA PRO A 200 8.22 -15.28 20.62
C PRO A 200 7.20 -14.18 20.94
N LYS A 201 7.16 -13.76 22.21
CA LYS A 201 6.33 -12.66 22.72
C LYS A 201 7.11 -11.38 22.87
N THR A 202 8.43 -11.49 23.02
CA THR A 202 9.34 -10.36 23.18
C THR A 202 10.34 -10.31 22.02
N TRP A 203 10.93 -9.13 21.78
CA TRP A 203 11.98 -8.98 20.78
C TRP A 203 13.24 -9.76 21.13
N ASP A 204 13.54 -9.89 22.43
CA ASP A 204 14.69 -10.71 22.89
C ASP A 204 14.48 -12.19 22.53
N GLU A 205 13.28 -12.73 22.81
CA GLU A 205 12.91 -14.10 22.40
C GLU A 205 12.95 -14.23 20.88
N PHE A 206 12.44 -13.23 20.12
CA PHE A 206 12.43 -13.23 18.66
C PHE A 206 13.84 -13.33 18.06
N VAL A 207 14.78 -12.56 18.59
CA VAL A 207 16.18 -12.60 18.14
C VAL A 207 16.85 -13.93 18.53
N VAL A 208 16.61 -14.42 19.75
CA VAL A 208 17.14 -15.71 20.21
C VAL A 208 16.64 -16.85 19.33
N ASP A 209 15.34 -16.91 19.07
CA ASP A 209 14.74 -17.92 18.22
C ASP A 209 15.16 -17.74 16.75
N GLY A 210 15.27 -16.50 16.29
CA GLY A 210 15.80 -16.18 14.98
C GLY A 210 17.22 -16.73 14.76
N LYS A 211 18.10 -16.59 15.74
CA LYS A 211 19.45 -17.15 15.66
C LYS A 211 19.48 -18.68 15.68
N LYS A 212 18.55 -19.35 16.38
CA LYS A 212 18.41 -20.82 16.33
C LYS A 212 17.92 -21.30 14.96
N LEU A 213 17.03 -20.54 14.33
CA LEU A 213 16.43 -20.87 13.06
C LEU A 213 17.36 -20.57 11.87
N THR A 214 18.28 -19.63 12.02
CA THR A 214 19.21 -19.24 10.95
C THR A 214 20.38 -20.22 10.85
N THR A 215 20.65 -20.69 9.64
CA THR A 215 21.78 -21.59 9.30
C THR A 215 22.54 -21.06 8.09
N ALA A 216 23.55 -21.78 7.61
CA ALA A 216 24.29 -21.40 6.41
C ALA A 216 23.42 -21.36 5.12
N SER A 217 22.26 -22.05 5.09
CA SER A 217 21.39 -22.17 3.92
C SER A 217 19.94 -21.75 4.19
N HIS A 218 19.64 -21.23 5.38
CA HIS A 218 18.29 -20.88 5.80
C HIS A 218 18.31 -19.64 6.69
N TRP A 219 17.38 -18.72 6.47
CA TRP A 219 17.24 -17.51 7.26
C TRP A 219 15.97 -17.57 8.13
N ALA A 220 16.02 -16.97 9.29
CA ALA A 220 14.87 -17.00 10.18
C ALA A 220 13.74 -16.07 9.74
N LEU A 221 14.07 -14.88 9.29
CA LEU A 221 13.11 -13.82 8.97
C LEU A 221 13.23 -13.39 7.52
N SER A 222 12.10 -13.22 6.85
CA SER A 222 12.00 -12.52 5.57
C SER A 222 11.31 -11.17 5.76
N LEU A 223 11.75 -10.15 5.03
CA LEU A 223 11.18 -8.82 5.04
C LEU A 223 11.31 -8.11 3.67
N GLU A 224 10.62 -7.00 3.49
CA GLU A 224 10.59 -6.21 2.24
C GLU A 224 11.46 -4.96 2.41
N GLY A 225 12.78 -5.12 2.53
CA GLY A 225 13.70 -4.03 2.82
C GLY A 225 13.81 -2.97 1.72
N GLY A 226 13.44 -3.30 0.48
CA GLY A 226 13.33 -2.38 -0.65
C GLY A 226 11.98 -1.67 -0.77
N SER A 227 10.99 -2.03 0.06
CA SER A 227 9.66 -1.42 0.03
C SER A 227 9.59 -0.17 0.91
N THR A 228 9.32 0.98 0.32
CA THR A 228 9.10 2.23 1.08
C THR A 228 7.94 2.08 2.06
N THR A 229 6.83 1.48 1.63
CA THR A 229 5.62 1.31 2.44
C THR A 229 5.84 0.35 3.61
N GLU A 230 6.42 -0.84 3.39
CA GLU A 230 6.64 -1.80 4.47
C GLU A 230 7.67 -1.31 5.49
N ASN A 231 8.69 -0.58 5.04
CA ASN A 231 9.65 0.07 5.93
C ASN A 231 8.98 1.09 6.87
N ILE A 232 8.04 1.89 6.35
CA ILE A 232 7.30 2.87 7.17
C ILE A 232 6.38 2.19 8.18
N HIS A 233 5.70 1.11 7.79
CA HIS A 233 4.83 0.36 8.69
C HIS A 233 5.62 -0.24 9.86
N SER A 234 6.79 -0.80 9.57
CA SER A 234 7.73 -1.32 10.58
C SER A 234 8.29 -0.21 11.46
N ALA A 235 8.76 0.89 10.85
CA ALA A 235 9.27 2.05 11.57
C ALA A 235 8.21 2.64 12.52
N PHE A 236 6.97 2.80 12.07
CA PHE A 236 5.88 3.30 12.90
C PHE A 236 5.65 2.41 14.12
N THR A 237 5.46 1.10 13.91
CA THR A 237 5.18 0.16 14.98
C THR A 237 6.29 0.14 16.01
N LEU A 238 7.55 0.00 15.58
CA LEU A 238 8.70 -0.02 16.47
C LEU A 238 8.92 1.31 17.17
N SER A 239 8.77 2.44 16.45
CA SER A 239 8.89 3.77 17.08
C SER A 239 7.84 3.98 18.18
N GLN A 240 6.58 3.55 17.99
CA GLN A 240 5.54 3.62 19.02
C GLN A 240 5.92 2.78 20.26
N GLN A 241 6.50 1.60 20.07
CA GLN A 241 6.99 0.76 21.17
C GLN A 241 8.14 1.43 21.94
N HIS A 242 8.95 2.24 21.26
CA HIS A 242 10.00 3.06 21.88
C HIS A 242 9.51 4.41 22.42
N GLY A 243 8.22 4.74 22.28
CA GLY A 243 7.64 6.01 22.74
C GLY A 243 7.78 7.17 21.75
N GLY A 244 8.14 6.87 20.50
CA GLY A 244 8.25 7.83 19.42
C GLY A 244 6.93 8.13 18.71
N SER A 245 6.92 9.21 17.95
CA SER A 245 5.88 9.56 16.99
C SER A 245 6.51 10.34 15.85
N PHE A 246 6.05 10.13 14.62
CA PHE A 246 6.55 10.88 13.47
C PHE A 246 5.85 12.23 13.27
N PHE A 247 4.72 12.43 13.93
CA PHE A 247 4.01 13.70 13.98
C PHE A 247 3.53 13.98 15.40
N ASP A 248 3.52 15.24 15.78
CA ASP A 248 2.91 15.67 17.03
C ASP A 248 1.36 15.80 16.90
N SER A 249 0.72 16.18 17.98
CA SER A 249 -0.75 16.35 18.03
C SER A 249 -1.29 17.46 17.13
N SER A 250 -0.43 18.38 16.68
CA SER A 250 -0.76 19.45 15.74
C SER A 250 -0.57 19.04 14.27
N GLY A 251 0.00 17.86 14.03
CA GLY A 251 0.35 17.36 12.70
C GLY A 251 1.72 17.82 12.20
N LYS A 252 2.53 18.45 13.05
CA LYS A 252 3.90 18.85 12.72
C LYS A 252 4.82 17.65 12.74
N ALA A 253 5.70 17.55 11.74
CA ALA A 253 6.70 16.49 11.65
C ALA A 253 7.69 16.51 12.82
N THR A 254 7.90 15.34 13.43
CA THR A 254 8.81 15.10 14.57
C THR A 254 9.67 13.86 14.32
N PHE A 255 10.26 13.76 13.11
CA PHE A 255 10.93 12.54 12.67
C PHE A 255 12.20 12.25 13.45
N ASN A 256 13.03 13.28 13.70
CA ASN A 256 14.32 13.13 14.37
C ASN A 256 14.18 13.17 15.89
N THR A 257 13.61 12.09 16.45
CA THR A 257 13.60 11.86 17.90
C THR A 257 14.44 10.64 18.24
N PRO A 258 15.05 10.56 19.45
CA PRO A 258 15.79 9.36 19.85
C PRO A 258 14.97 8.09 19.79
N GLN A 259 13.67 8.17 20.05
CA GLN A 259 12.73 7.06 20.05
C GLN A 259 12.48 6.53 18.63
N ASN A 260 12.28 7.44 17.64
CA ASN A 260 12.13 7.05 16.24
C ASN A 260 13.43 6.46 15.69
N VAL A 261 14.58 7.04 16.06
CA VAL A 261 15.89 6.49 15.71
C VAL A 261 16.06 5.07 16.28
N ALA A 262 15.66 4.84 17.54
CA ALA A 262 15.74 3.52 18.16
C ALA A 262 14.86 2.48 17.45
N GLY A 263 13.62 2.84 17.10
CA GLY A 263 12.70 1.95 16.38
C GLY A 263 13.24 1.56 14.99
N ILE A 264 13.73 2.54 14.21
CA ILE A 264 14.33 2.29 12.90
C ILE A 264 15.63 1.47 13.02
N LYS A 265 16.45 1.79 14.02
CA LYS A 265 17.70 1.05 14.26
C LYS A 265 17.43 -0.42 14.58
N GLN A 266 16.44 -0.71 15.43
CA GLN A 266 16.02 -2.07 15.76
C GLN A 266 15.62 -2.85 14.50
N TYR A 267 14.87 -2.26 13.58
CA TYR A 267 14.48 -2.91 12.33
C TYR A 267 15.70 -3.25 11.44
N ILE A 268 16.62 -2.31 11.31
CA ILE A 268 17.84 -2.51 10.53
C ILE A 268 18.73 -3.56 11.19
N ASP A 269 18.73 -3.65 12.53
CA ASP A 269 19.56 -4.58 13.29
C ASP A 269 19.18 -6.04 13.08
N PHE A 270 17.96 -6.37 12.71
CA PHE A 270 17.60 -7.74 12.31
C PHE A 270 18.46 -8.23 11.15
N LEU A 271 18.84 -7.35 10.25
CA LEU A 271 19.75 -7.65 9.13
C LEU A 271 21.23 -7.53 9.53
N GLN A 272 21.66 -6.36 10.04
CA GLN A 272 23.10 -6.08 10.17
C GLN A 272 23.72 -6.67 11.44
N THR A 273 23.03 -6.66 12.57
CA THR A 273 23.56 -7.05 13.90
C THR A 273 23.14 -8.46 14.27
N ASP A 274 21.85 -8.76 14.17
CA ASP A 274 21.28 -10.06 14.54
C ASP A 274 21.53 -11.12 13.48
N LYS A 275 21.65 -10.69 12.22
CA LYS A 275 21.93 -11.56 11.07
C LYS A 275 20.91 -12.68 10.91
N ILE A 276 19.63 -12.36 11.13
CA ILE A 276 18.51 -13.30 11.00
C ILE A 276 17.74 -13.12 9.69
N VAL A 277 18.10 -12.12 8.88
CA VAL A 277 17.51 -11.75 7.58
C VAL A 277 18.51 -11.98 6.46
N ASN A 278 18.03 -12.47 5.32
CA ASN A 278 18.86 -12.59 4.12
C ASN A 278 19.19 -11.18 3.57
N PRO A 279 20.47 -10.86 3.33
CA PRO A 279 20.83 -9.57 2.73
C PRO A 279 20.12 -9.27 1.41
N SER A 280 19.72 -10.28 0.62
CA SER A 280 18.96 -10.08 -0.61
C SER A 280 17.57 -9.44 -0.39
N ASP A 281 17.00 -9.56 0.81
CA ASP A 281 15.69 -9.02 1.15
C ASP A 281 15.66 -7.48 1.11
N ALA A 282 16.83 -6.83 1.16
CA ALA A 282 16.96 -5.39 0.89
C ALA A 282 16.52 -4.97 -0.52
N GLN A 283 16.33 -5.93 -1.45
CA GLN A 283 15.85 -5.68 -2.81
C GLN A 283 14.34 -5.97 -2.97
N TYR A 284 13.70 -6.61 -1.99
CA TYR A 284 12.27 -6.96 -2.06
C TYR A 284 11.41 -5.71 -1.88
N SER A 285 10.47 -5.48 -2.80
CA SER A 285 9.76 -4.19 -2.87
C SER A 285 8.26 -4.25 -3.15
N ASN A 286 7.71 -5.42 -3.49
CA ASN A 286 6.33 -5.55 -3.94
C ASN A 286 5.40 -6.36 -3.01
N GLY A 287 5.90 -6.78 -1.85
CA GLY A 287 5.11 -7.49 -0.84
C GLY A 287 4.85 -8.96 -1.14
N THR A 288 5.40 -9.48 -2.23
CA THR A 288 5.20 -10.90 -2.61
C THR A 288 6.44 -11.74 -2.40
N GLU A 289 7.61 -11.14 -2.43
CA GLU A 289 8.89 -11.82 -2.36
C GLU A 289 9.12 -12.43 -0.96
N ALA A 290 8.95 -11.63 0.08
CA ALA A 290 9.08 -12.09 1.47
C ALA A 290 8.05 -13.16 1.82
N LEU A 291 6.79 -13.00 1.40
CA LEU A 291 5.75 -14.00 1.59
C LEU A 291 6.06 -15.31 0.86
N LYS A 292 6.60 -15.23 -0.36
CA LYS A 292 7.00 -16.40 -1.13
C LYS A 292 8.14 -17.16 -0.46
N ASP A 293 9.16 -16.45 0.04
CA ASP A 293 10.27 -17.10 0.73
C ASP A 293 9.82 -17.79 2.02
N PHE A 294 8.91 -17.17 2.78
CA PHE A 294 8.27 -17.82 3.92
C PHE A 294 7.43 -19.04 3.49
N ALA A 295 6.56 -18.89 2.51
CA ALA A 295 5.66 -19.96 2.06
C ALA A 295 6.40 -21.17 1.49
N THR A 296 7.54 -20.95 0.83
CA THR A 296 8.39 -22.01 0.27
C THR A 296 9.38 -22.60 1.27
N GLY A 297 9.37 -22.12 2.52
CA GLY A 297 10.21 -22.63 3.60
C GLY A 297 11.66 -22.18 3.58
N LYS A 298 12.00 -21.17 2.78
CA LYS A 298 13.34 -20.54 2.78
C LYS A 298 13.57 -19.71 4.05
N THR A 299 12.47 -19.21 4.65
CA THR A 299 12.48 -18.52 5.92
C THR A 299 11.45 -19.12 6.88
N SER A 300 11.66 -18.94 8.18
CA SER A 300 10.80 -19.50 9.23
C SER A 300 9.77 -18.53 9.74
N MET A 301 9.96 -17.26 9.51
CA MET A 301 9.11 -16.16 9.99
C MET A 301 8.96 -15.09 8.92
N VAL A 302 7.84 -14.38 8.98
CA VAL A 302 7.64 -13.12 8.28
C VAL A 302 6.72 -12.22 9.13
N LEU A 303 7.08 -10.95 9.26
CA LEU A 303 6.23 -9.91 9.83
C LEU A 303 5.36 -9.36 8.70
N TRP A 304 4.08 -9.70 8.70
CA TRP A 304 3.22 -9.39 7.57
C TRP A 304 1.79 -9.09 7.97
N GLN A 305 1.11 -8.42 7.06
CA GLN A 305 -0.32 -8.12 7.17
C GLN A 305 -1.15 -9.40 7.07
N ALA A 306 -2.43 -9.35 7.49
CA ALA A 306 -3.37 -10.43 7.23
C ALA A 306 -3.42 -10.72 5.72
N GLY A 307 -2.98 -11.91 5.33
CA GLY A 307 -2.77 -12.28 3.92
C GLY A 307 -2.55 -13.79 3.72
N ALA A 308 -3.10 -14.63 4.58
CA ALA A 308 -2.91 -16.09 4.51
C ALA A 308 -3.33 -16.73 3.16
N GLY A 309 -4.17 -16.04 2.38
CA GLY A 309 -4.55 -16.47 1.03
C GLY A 309 -3.36 -16.59 0.09
N SER A 310 -2.45 -15.62 0.11
CA SER A 310 -1.23 -15.62 -0.71
C SER A 310 -0.28 -16.75 -0.32
N LEU A 311 -0.13 -17.06 0.97
CA LEU A 311 0.70 -18.17 1.44
C LEU A 311 0.22 -19.50 0.88
N LYS A 312 -1.10 -19.73 0.88
CA LYS A 312 -1.70 -20.92 0.28
C LYS A 312 -1.47 -20.98 -1.24
N GLN A 313 -1.58 -19.86 -1.94
CA GLN A 313 -1.33 -19.78 -3.38
C GLN A 313 0.14 -20.07 -3.72
N PHE A 314 1.08 -19.71 -2.86
CA PHE A 314 2.50 -20.10 -2.98
C PHE A 314 2.76 -21.56 -2.57
N GLY A 315 1.73 -22.32 -2.22
CA GLY A 315 1.83 -23.77 -1.93
C GLY A 315 2.07 -24.13 -0.46
N MET A 316 2.04 -23.16 0.46
CA MET A 316 2.21 -23.47 1.89
C MET A 316 1.01 -24.24 2.43
N ASN A 317 1.28 -25.33 3.18
CA ASN A 317 0.22 -26.04 3.87
C ASN A 317 -0.35 -25.18 5.00
N PRO A 318 -1.67 -24.90 5.04
CA PRO A 318 -2.30 -24.10 6.09
C PRO A 318 -2.04 -24.59 7.52
N ASP A 319 -1.89 -25.90 7.71
CA ASP A 319 -1.63 -26.50 9.04
C ASP A 319 -0.24 -26.14 9.58
N ASP A 320 0.70 -25.77 8.70
CA ASP A 320 2.06 -25.36 9.06
C ASP A 320 2.15 -23.86 9.40
N ILE A 321 1.10 -23.10 9.11
CA ILE A 321 1.06 -21.65 9.38
C ILE A 321 0.67 -21.42 10.84
N GLY A 322 1.55 -20.76 11.59
CA GLY A 322 1.24 -20.14 12.86
C GLY A 322 1.12 -18.63 12.71
N VAL A 323 0.27 -18.00 13.53
CA VAL A 323 0.12 -16.55 13.60
C VAL A 323 0.14 -16.13 15.06
N ALA A 324 0.89 -15.08 15.37
CA ALA A 324 0.96 -14.45 16.68
C ALA A 324 0.97 -12.91 16.53
N PRO A 325 0.66 -12.13 17.57
CA PRO A 325 0.94 -10.71 17.56
C PRO A 325 2.44 -10.43 17.31
N VAL A 326 2.75 -9.29 16.72
CA VAL A 326 4.13 -8.80 16.63
C VAL A 326 4.70 -8.66 18.05
N PRO A 327 5.96 -9.10 18.29
CA PRO A 327 6.56 -9.02 19.62
C PRO A 327 6.60 -7.60 20.21
N LEU A 328 6.67 -7.52 21.52
CA LEU A 328 6.87 -6.29 22.27
C LEU A 328 8.24 -6.30 22.97
N PRO A 329 8.81 -5.17 23.38
CA PRO A 329 9.89 -5.16 24.35
C PRO A 329 9.47 -5.91 25.63
N ALA A 330 10.37 -6.66 26.26
CA ALA A 330 10.10 -7.36 27.52
C ALA A 330 9.61 -6.39 28.61
N GLN A 331 10.12 -5.16 28.56
CA GLN A 331 9.63 -4.01 29.33
C GLN A 331 9.56 -2.81 28.40
N LEU A 332 8.39 -2.19 28.30
CA LEU A 332 8.25 -0.97 27.50
C LEU A 332 9.12 0.14 28.09
N PRO A 333 9.92 0.84 27.27
CA PRO A 333 10.66 2.01 27.71
C PRO A 333 9.71 3.17 28.09
N ALA A 334 10.23 4.19 28.74
CA ALA A 334 9.44 5.37 29.12
C ALA A 334 8.74 6.00 27.92
N GLY A 335 7.43 6.15 27.99
CA GLY A 335 6.58 6.62 26.89
C GLY A 335 6.24 5.57 25.84
N GLY A 336 6.82 4.38 25.93
CA GLY A 336 6.53 3.26 25.01
C GLY A 336 5.09 2.79 25.10
N LYS A 337 4.53 2.39 23.97
CA LYS A 337 3.14 1.92 23.86
C LYS A 337 3.10 0.45 23.42
N PRO A 338 2.14 -0.35 23.92
CA PRO A 338 2.02 -1.76 23.54
C PRO A 338 1.38 -1.91 22.14
N VAL A 339 1.93 -1.20 21.15
CA VAL A 339 1.46 -1.24 19.76
C VAL A 339 2.12 -2.40 19.05
N THR A 340 1.32 -3.35 18.57
CA THR A 340 1.80 -4.52 17.82
C THR A 340 1.50 -4.43 16.33
N SER A 341 0.79 -3.38 15.89
CA SER A 341 0.49 -3.13 14.48
C SER A 341 0.13 -1.67 14.27
N MET A 342 0.36 -1.18 13.07
CA MET A 342 -0.45 -0.06 12.60
C MET A 342 -1.84 -0.56 12.19
N VAL A 343 -2.84 0.32 12.17
CA VAL A 343 -4.12 0.07 11.49
C VAL A 343 -3.85 0.13 9.99
N ALA A 344 -3.64 -1.03 9.40
CA ALA A 344 -3.40 -1.15 7.96
C ALA A 344 -4.73 -1.40 7.22
N GLY A 345 -4.72 -1.14 5.92
CA GLY A 345 -5.88 -1.38 5.09
C GLY A 345 -5.80 -0.68 3.74
N ILE A 346 -6.78 -1.01 2.93
CA ILE A 346 -6.92 -0.44 1.60
C ILE A 346 -8.31 0.17 1.49
N ASN A 347 -8.34 1.38 0.96
CA ASN A 347 -9.56 2.13 0.78
C ASN A 347 -9.88 2.28 -0.71
N LEU A 348 -11.18 2.38 -1.04
CA LEU A 348 -11.69 2.80 -2.34
C LEU A 348 -11.96 4.30 -2.31
N ALA A 349 -11.37 5.03 -3.24
CA ALA A 349 -11.58 6.45 -3.46
C ALA A 349 -12.17 6.69 -4.86
N ILE A 350 -12.84 7.84 -5.05
CA ILE A 350 -13.40 8.28 -6.32
C ILE A 350 -12.77 9.63 -6.67
N PHE A 351 -12.22 9.77 -7.88
CA PHE A 351 -11.78 11.09 -8.34
C PHE A 351 -12.97 12.04 -8.48
N LYS A 352 -12.84 13.26 -7.97
CA LYS A 352 -13.91 14.27 -7.95
C LYS A 352 -14.35 14.72 -9.35
N ASN A 353 -13.41 14.71 -10.29
CA ASN A 353 -13.63 15.14 -11.68
C ASN A 353 -14.17 14.03 -12.59
N THR A 354 -14.45 12.84 -12.06
CA THR A 354 -15.06 11.74 -12.85
C THR A 354 -16.37 12.18 -13.48
N GLN A 355 -16.56 11.86 -14.75
CA GLN A 355 -17.82 12.04 -15.45
C GLN A 355 -18.81 10.89 -15.18
N ASN A 356 -18.31 9.81 -14.54
CA ASN A 356 -19.04 8.57 -14.25
C ASN A 356 -19.48 8.45 -12.77
N LYS A 357 -19.69 9.58 -12.08
CA LYS A 357 -19.93 9.61 -10.61
C LYS A 357 -20.99 8.61 -10.14
N GLY A 358 -22.13 8.53 -10.83
CA GLY A 358 -23.20 7.59 -10.47
C GLY A 358 -22.79 6.12 -10.62
N ALA A 359 -22.01 5.79 -11.67
CA ALA A 359 -21.45 4.47 -11.88
C ALA A 359 -20.38 4.15 -10.83
N ALA A 360 -19.50 5.11 -10.50
CA ALA A 360 -18.47 4.96 -9.48
C ALA A 360 -19.08 4.68 -8.09
N LEU A 361 -20.13 5.37 -7.70
CA LEU A 361 -20.83 5.11 -6.43
C LEU A 361 -21.48 3.72 -6.40
N LYS A 362 -22.12 3.30 -7.51
CA LYS A 362 -22.65 1.92 -7.64
C LYS A 362 -21.55 0.89 -7.53
N PHE A 363 -20.39 1.17 -8.13
CA PHE A 363 -19.23 0.28 -8.06
C PHE A 363 -18.67 0.15 -6.63
N VAL A 364 -18.47 1.26 -5.94
CA VAL A 364 -18.04 1.26 -4.54
C VAL A 364 -19.05 0.53 -3.66
N LYS A 365 -20.35 0.73 -3.86
CA LYS A 365 -21.42 -0.01 -3.16
C LYS A 365 -21.35 -1.51 -3.41
N PHE A 366 -21.10 -1.92 -4.66
CA PHE A 366 -20.94 -3.33 -5.03
C PHE A 366 -19.72 -3.94 -4.34
N MET A 367 -18.53 -3.35 -4.49
CA MET A 367 -17.28 -3.84 -3.92
C MET A 367 -17.28 -3.89 -2.39
N THR A 368 -18.06 -3.03 -1.74
CA THR A 368 -18.23 -3.03 -0.29
C THR A 368 -19.49 -3.78 0.17
N SER A 369 -20.22 -4.44 -0.73
CA SER A 369 -21.35 -5.29 -0.33
C SER A 369 -20.90 -6.51 0.48
N THR A 370 -21.74 -7.01 1.37
CA THR A 370 -21.40 -8.18 2.20
C THR A 370 -20.97 -9.40 1.38
N PRO A 371 -21.65 -9.76 0.26
CA PRO A 371 -21.21 -10.88 -0.59
C PRO A 371 -19.80 -10.65 -1.17
N GLU A 372 -19.51 -9.49 -1.74
CA GLU A 372 -18.22 -9.19 -2.34
C GLU A 372 -17.10 -9.12 -1.28
N GLN A 373 -17.39 -8.54 -0.13
CA GLN A 373 -16.45 -8.53 1.00
C GLN A 373 -16.09 -9.94 1.48
N LYS A 374 -17.05 -10.88 1.47
CA LYS A 374 -16.77 -12.30 1.78
C LYS A 374 -15.89 -12.95 0.72
N ILE A 375 -16.18 -12.73 -0.56
CA ILE A 375 -15.45 -13.35 -1.67
C ILE A 375 -14.00 -12.84 -1.71
N LEU A 376 -13.82 -11.53 -1.80
CA LEU A 376 -12.51 -10.91 -1.97
C LEU A 376 -11.60 -11.16 -0.76
N ASN A 377 -12.13 -10.96 0.45
CA ASN A 377 -11.31 -11.12 1.66
C ASN A 377 -10.96 -12.60 1.95
N LYS A 378 -11.82 -13.56 1.58
CA LYS A 378 -11.43 -14.98 1.63
C LYS A 378 -10.32 -15.32 0.66
N THR A 379 -10.38 -14.78 -0.55
CA THR A 379 -9.38 -15.05 -1.59
C THR A 379 -8.02 -14.49 -1.22
N TYR A 380 -7.99 -13.23 -0.79
CA TYR A 380 -6.74 -12.58 -0.40
C TYR A 380 -6.26 -12.92 1.02
N GLY A 381 -7.14 -13.46 1.86
CA GLY A 381 -6.84 -13.73 3.28
C GLY A 381 -6.84 -12.47 4.15
N SER A 382 -7.33 -11.36 3.63
CA SER A 382 -7.52 -10.11 4.36
C SER A 382 -8.77 -10.15 5.25
N LEU A 383 -8.98 -9.11 6.04
CA LEU A 383 -10.17 -8.98 6.89
C LEU A 383 -11.24 -8.15 6.19
N PRO A 384 -12.51 -8.57 6.22
CA PRO A 384 -13.59 -7.74 5.70
C PRO A 384 -13.66 -6.40 6.42
N SER A 385 -13.91 -5.34 5.66
CA SER A 385 -14.14 -4.01 6.23
C SER A 385 -15.58 -3.81 6.72
N VAL A 386 -16.50 -4.70 6.37
CA VAL A 386 -17.91 -4.65 6.79
C VAL A 386 -18.23 -5.72 7.82
N LYS A 387 -18.95 -5.32 8.88
CA LYS A 387 -19.22 -6.15 10.05
C LYS A 387 -19.99 -7.44 9.72
N ASP A 388 -20.99 -7.35 8.84
CA ASP A 388 -21.85 -8.49 8.49
C ASP A 388 -21.10 -9.62 7.77
N ALA A 389 -19.96 -9.32 7.14
CA ALA A 389 -19.15 -10.34 6.48
C ALA A 389 -18.50 -11.32 7.47
N TYR A 390 -18.29 -10.90 8.73
CA TYR A 390 -17.73 -11.77 9.77
C TYR A 390 -18.65 -12.92 10.21
N SER A 391 -19.88 -12.96 9.75
CA SER A 391 -20.75 -14.13 9.92
C SER A 391 -20.28 -15.37 9.12
N ASP A 392 -19.36 -15.20 8.17
CA ASP A 392 -18.80 -16.30 7.38
C ASP A 392 -17.76 -17.08 8.22
N PRO A 393 -17.83 -18.43 8.29
CA PRO A 393 -16.90 -19.24 9.06
C PRO A 393 -15.42 -19.04 8.69
N ALA A 394 -15.12 -18.65 7.45
CA ALA A 394 -13.75 -18.38 7.02
C ALA A 394 -13.07 -17.26 7.84
N PHE A 395 -13.86 -16.35 8.43
CA PHE A 395 -13.35 -15.26 9.28
C PHE A 395 -13.44 -15.58 10.77
N GLN A 396 -13.63 -16.86 11.15
CA GLN A 396 -13.69 -17.33 12.53
C GLN A 396 -12.49 -18.23 12.89
N THR A 397 -11.49 -18.36 12.02
CA THR A 397 -10.31 -19.19 12.27
C THR A 397 -9.42 -18.58 13.36
N PRO A 398 -8.61 -19.39 14.10
CA PRO A 398 -7.68 -18.87 15.11
C PRO A 398 -6.74 -17.77 14.57
N ALA A 399 -6.21 -17.94 13.36
CA ALA A 399 -5.33 -16.95 12.73
C ALA A 399 -6.06 -15.61 12.49
N VAL A 400 -7.30 -15.64 12.00
CA VAL A 400 -8.12 -14.43 11.82
C VAL A 400 -8.44 -13.76 13.16
N GLN A 401 -8.68 -14.55 14.24
CA GLN A 401 -8.94 -13.98 15.56
C GLN A 401 -7.72 -13.19 16.07
N VAL A 402 -6.49 -13.67 15.86
CA VAL A 402 -5.29 -12.92 16.24
C VAL A 402 -5.29 -11.52 15.60
N PHE A 403 -5.53 -11.43 14.28
CA PHE A 403 -5.56 -10.13 13.59
C PHE A 403 -6.72 -9.24 14.06
N LYS A 404 -7.89 -9.81 14.34
CA LYS A 404 -9.03 -9.07 14.90
C LYS A 404 -8.71 -8.51 16.28
N ASP A 405 -8.08 -9.31 17.13
CA ASP A 405 -7.68 -8.90 18.48
C ASP A 405 -6.61 -7.81 18.42
N VAL A 406 -5.64 -7.94 17.50
CA VAL A 406 -4.64 -6.89 17.24
C VAL A 406 -5.31 -5.59 16.79
N LEU A 407 -6.21 -5.63 15.81
CA LEU A 407 -6.93 -4.43 15.32
C LEU A 407 -7.76 -3.75 16.41
N ASN A 408 -8.33 -4.53 17.32
CA ASN A 408 -9.21 -3.98 18.36
C ASN A 408 -8.44 -3.46 19.58
N ASN A 409 -7.28 -4.05 19.91
CA ASN A 409 -6.66 -3.88 21.23
C ASN A 409 -5.25 -3.30 21.19
N SER A 410 -4.48 -3.50 20.10
CA SER A 410 -3.07 -3.11 20.04
C SER A 410 -2.60 -2.50 18.72
N ALA A 411 -3.51 -2.26 17.77
CA ALA A 411 -3.19 -1.49 16.58
C ALA A 411 -3.37 0.01 16.83
N ALA A 412 -2.48 0.82 16.26
CA ALA A 412 -2.59 2.28 16.27
C ALA A 412 -2.67 2.83 14.83
N PRO A 413 -3.50 3.84 14.54
CA PRO A 413 -3.49 4.49 13.25
C PRO A 413 -2.23 5.34 13.09
N LEU A 414 -1.66 5.37 11.90
CA LEU A 414 -0.75 6.45 11.51
C LEU A 414 -1.49 7.78 11.60
N PRO A 415 -0.87 8.85 12.10
CA PRO A 415 -1.55 10.14 12.21
C PRO A 415 -2.11 10.59 10.86
N PRO A 416 -3.44 10.83 10.75
CA PRO A 416 -4.08 11.20 9.49
C PRO A 416 -3.88 12.70 9.19
N VAL A 417 -2.66 13.05 8.80
CA VAL A 417 -2.19 14.43 8.53
C VAL A 417 -1.86 14.63 7.04
N ALA A 418 -1.86 15.86 6.57
CA ALA A 418 -1.57 16.19 5.17
C ALA A 418 -0.15 15.78 4.74
N GLY A 419 0.82 15.86 5.63
CA GLY A 419 2.22 15.50 5.38
C GLY A 419 2.53 14.00 5.37
N GLU A 420 1.53 13.14 5.54
CA GLU A 420 1.72 11.70 5.69
C GLU A 420 2.38 11.05 4.44
N SER A 421 1.90 11.34 3.22
CA SER A 421 2.52 10.79 2.01
C SER A 421 3.94 11.30 1.75
N GLN A 422 4.27 12.52 2.23
CA GLN A 422 5.65 13.01 2.19
C GLN A 422 6.53 12.23 3.18
N PHE A 423 6.00 11.93 4.36
CA PHE A 423 6.67 11.08 5.34
C PHE A 423 6.94 9.69 4.76
N GLU A 424 5.95 9.01 4.20
CA GLU A 424 6.13 7.69 3.57
C GLU A 424 7.20 7.75 2.48
N THR A 425 7.16 8.77 1.61
CA THR A 425 8.14 8.91 0.54
C THR A 425 9.55 9.18 1.07
N LEU A 426 9.71 10.16 1.94
CA LEU A 426 11.03 10.63 2.40
C LEU A 426 11.69 9.62 3.36
N VAL A 427 10.96 9.20 4.39
CA VAL A 427 11.50 8.27 5.39
C VAL A 427 11.55 6.85 4.86
N GLY A 428 10.56 6.42 4.07
CA GLY A 428 10.56 5.11 3.42
C GLY A 428 11.73 4.95 2.45
N THR A 429 11.97 5.94 1.57
CA THR A 429 13.14 5.94 0.67
C THR A 429 14.46 5.97 1.46
N MET A 430 14.53 6.77 2.52
CA MET A 430 15.69 6.78 3.42
C MET A 430 15.96 5.36 3.96
N MET A 431 14.92 4.67 4.43
CA MET A 431 15.08 3.33 4.99
C MET A 431 15.48 2.29 3.94
N THR A 432 14.95 2.36 2.69
CA THR A 432 15.41 1.46 1.62
C THR A 432 16.91 1.60 1.37
N HIS A 433 17.44 2.83 1.37
CA HIS A 433 18.88 3.06 1.23
C HIS A 433 19.67 2.51 2.42
N LEU A 434 19.19 2.69 3.66
CA LEU A 434 19.86 2.16 4.85
C LEU A 434 19.84 0.63 4.88
N MET A 435 18.75 0.00 4.43
CA MET A 435 18.67 -1.46 4.29
C MET A 435 19.67 -1.98 3.23
N ALA A 436 19.78 -1.28 2.09
CA ALA A 436 20.77 -1.61 1.06
C ALA A 436 22.21 -1.43 1.57
N ASP A 437 22.50 -0.36 2.30
CA ASP A 437 23.79 -0.13 2.95
C ASP A 437 24.14 -1.29 3.92
N ALA A 438 23.21 -1.66 4.80
CA ALA A 438 23.38 -2.77 5.73
C ALA A 438 23.60 -4.11 5.01
N ALA A 439 22.84 -4.36 3.93
CA ALA A 439 22.99 -5.58 3.13
C ALA A 439 24.34 -5.71 2.44
N THR A 440 24.99 -4.59 2.11
CA THR A 440 26.36 -4.58 1.55
C THR A 440 27.46 -4.61 2.60
N GLY A 441 27.11 -4.70 3.89
CA GLY A 441 28.05 -4.77 5.01
C GLY A 441 28.51 -3.40 5.55
N LYS A 442 27.92 -2.30 5.07
CA LYS A 442 28.13 -0.97 5.67
C LYS A 442 27.36 -0.88 6.99
N THR A 443 28.06 -0.47 8.06
CA THR A 443 27.41 -0.30 9.36
C THR A 443 26.55 0.96 9.38
N VAL A 444 25.24 0.78 9.54
CA VAL A 444 24.27 1.86 9.75
C VAL A 444 24.22 2.21 11.24
N THR A 445 24.54 3.43 11.58
CA THR A 445 24.57 3.92 12.97
C THR A 445 23.34 4.74 13.35
N SER A 446 23.04 4.83 14.64
CA SER A 446 21.97 5.71 15.15
C SER A 446 22.21 7.18 14.78
N SER A 447 23.46 7.63 14.75
CA SER A 447 23.82 8.99 14.34
C SER A 447 23.51 9.25 12.86
N GLU A 448 23.76 8.28 11.99
CA GLU A 448 23.40 8.36 10.56
C GLU A 448 21.88 8.40 10.37
N ILE A 449 21.13 7.54 11.06
CA ILE A 449 19.67 7.55 11.04
C ILE A 449 19.13 8.92 11.48
N ALA A 450 19.62 9.45 12.60
CA ALA A 450 19.22 10.75 13.13
C ALA A 450 19.47 11.88 12.14
N ALA A 451 20.65 11.91 11.50
CA ALA A 451 20.98 12.93 10.50
C ALA A 451 20.06 12.88 9.27
N LYS A 452 19.77 11.66 8.78
CA LYS A 452 18.87 11.45 7.64
C LYS A 452 17.41 11.79 7.98
N LEU A 453 16.93 11.45 9.19
CA LEU A 453 15.60 11.84 9.67
C LEU A 453 15.48 13.36 9.81
N ALA A 454 16.50 14.05 10.31
CA ALA A 454 16.52 15.51 10.37
C ALA A 454 16.40 16.15 8.97
N ALA A 455 17.14 15.61 8.00
CA ALA A 455 17.08 16.08 6.61
C ALA A 455 15.70 15.81 5.96
N ALA A 456 15.09 14.66 6.21
CA ALA A 456 13.75 14.32 5.75
C ALA A 456 12.69 15.26 6.38
N GLN A 457 12.80 15.51 7.69
CA GLN A 457 11.87 16.39 8.41
C GLN A 457 11.84 17.82 7.86
N GLN A 458 12.98 18.34 7.41
CA GLN A 458 13.07 19.69 6.82
C GLN A 458 12.37 19.81 5.46
N GLN A 459 12.10 18.69 4.80
CA GLN A 459 11.44 18.65 3.47
C GLN A 459 9.92 18.52 3.56
N VAL A 460 9.37 18.20 4.74
CA VAL A 460 7.93 18.12 4.91
C VAL A 460 7.36 19.52 4.97
N THR A 461 6.56 19.85 3.97
CA THR A 461 5.80 21.10 3.94
C THR A 461 4.51 20.92 4.76
N SER A 462 4.28 21.83 5.69
CA SER A 462 3.07 21.90 6.53
C SER A 462 1.81 22.27 5.72
#